data_6278564a24eae8f3472186e4ef5cbfdf
#
_entry.id   6278564a24eae8f3472186e4ef5cbfdf
#
_cell.length_a   1.000
_cell.length_b   1.000
_cell.length_c   1.000
_cell.angle_alpha   90.00
_cell.angle_beta   90.00
_cell.angle_gamma   90.00
#
_symmetry.space_group_name_H-M   'P 1'
#
loop_
_entity.id
_entity.type
_entity.pdbx_description
1 polymer ?
#
loop_
_entity_poly.entity_id
_entity_poly.type
_entity_poly.pdbx_seq_one_letter_code
_entity_poly.pdbx_strand_id
1 'polypeptide(L)'
;RAFAGLESYLAGHDVFALEALRLKICNPTASLYNNRTQLHAAIEFACLDIIGKKLGVPVHALLGGKLRDRVAFASYLFYRYADPATGRGEVRTLEQIVAHARELKAKHGFTSHKLKGGVFPPAHELACYRAVAQAMPGEGMRYDPNGALSFDDAVHFGQAIEDLRNDYYEDPVFGIAPMRALRDFVR
;
A
#
# COMPACT_ATOMS: atom_id res chain seq x y z
N ARG A 1 3.85 -22.35 4.53
CA ARG A 1 4.61 -23.20 3.57
C ARG A 1 5.85 -22.47 3.01
N ALA A 2 5.77 -21.18 2.65
CA ALA A 2 6.91 -20.44 2.07
C ALA A 2 8.14 -20.37 3.00
N PHE A 3 7.92 -20.17 4.31
CA PHE A 3 9.03 -20.13 5.29
C PHE A 3 9.68 -21.49 5.56
N ALA A 4 8.93 -22.60 5.48
CA ALA A 4 9.48 -23.95 5.73
C ALA A 4 10.64 -24.30 4.78
N GLY A 5 10.62 -23.79 3.54
CA GLY A 5 11.71 -23.97 2.58
C GLY A 5 12.96 -23.12 2.84
N LEU A 6 12.89 -22.16 3.80
CA LEU A 6 14.01 -21.27 4.12
C LEU A 6 14.78 -21.70 5.37
N GLU A 7 14.30 -22.70 6.11
CA GLU A 7 14.90 -23.11 7.38
C GLU A 7 16.39 -23.43 7.24
N SER A 8 16.79 -24.16 6.19
CA SER A 8 18.20 -24.51 5.92
C SER A 8 19.10 -23.30 5.62
N TYR A 9 18.50 -22.17 5.20
CA TYR A 9 19.24 -20.92 4.96
C TYR A 9 19.35 -20.05 6.21
N LEU A 10 18.43 -20.22 7.16
CA LEU A 10 18.29 -19.39 8.36
C LEU A 10 18.96 -20.02 9.57
N ALA A 11 18.86 -21.34 9.73
CA ALA A 11 19.41 -22.05 10.87
C ALA A 11 20.93 -21.82 10.99
N GLY A 12 21.39 -21.33 12.12
CA GLY A 12 22.80 -21.02 12.39
C GLY A 12 23.33 -19.77 11.69
N HIS A 13 22.48 -18.99 11.03
CA HIS A 13 22.91 -17.73 10.42
C HIS A 13 23.07 -16.64 11.49
N ASP A 14 24.16 -15.85 11.39
CA ASP A 14 24.37 -14.69 12.26
C ASP A 14 23.40 -13.58 11.89
N VAL A 15 22.54 -13.19 12.83
CA VAL A 15 21.53 -12.13 12.63
C VAL A 15 22.12 -10.77 12.30
N PHE A 16 23.40 -10.51 12.64
CA PHE A 16 24.10 -9.28 12.29
C PHE A 16 24.60 -9.26 10.83
N ALA A 17 24.70 -10.42 10.17
CA ALA A 17 25.16 -10.54 8.80
C ALA A 17 24.01 -10.36 7.80
N LEU A 18 23.29 -9.22 7.83
CA LEU A 18 22.09 -8.96 7.03
C LEU A 18 22.33 -9.05 5.52
N GLU A 19 23.44 -8.52 5.01
CA GLU A 19 23.76 -8.59 3.58
C GLU A 19 24.07 -10.01 3.12
N ALA A 20 24.76 -10.82 3.95
CA ALA A 20 24.97 -12.23 3.65
C ALA A 20 23.65 -13.00 3.61
N LEU A 21 22.71 -12.66 4.49
CA LEU A 21 21.35 -13.22 4.49
C LEU A 21 20.60 -12.82 3.22
N ARG A 22 20.65 -11.56 2.83
CA ARG A 22 20.04 -11.05 1.61
C ARG A 22 20.54 -11.81 0.37
N LEU A 23 21.84 -11.99 0.24
CA LEU A 23 22.44 -12.73 -0.88
C LEU A 23 22.02 -14.21 -0.91
N LYS A 24 21.83 -14.84 0.25
CA LYS A 24 21.34 -16.23 0.32
C LYS A 24 19.87 -16.36 -0.10
N ILE A 25 19.03 -15.42 0.25
CA ILE A 25 17.57 -15.49 0.05
C ILE A 25 17.17 -14.85 -1.29
N CYS A 26 17.71 -13.68 -1.60
CA CYS A 26 17.43 -12.96 -2.83
C CYS A 26 18.37 -13.42 -3.93
N ASN A 27 17.84 -14.19 -4.88
CA ASN A 27 18.61 -14.48 -6.09
C ASN A 27 18.76 -13.19 -6.91
N PRO A 28 19.96 -12.79 -7.34
CA PRO A 28 20.17 -11.60 -8.16
C PRO A 28 19.46 -11.62 -9.52
N THR A 29 19.01 -12.79 -9.99
CA THR A 29 18.20 -12.95 -11.20
C THR A 29 16.69 -12.87 -10.92
N ALA A 30 16.30 -12.56 -9.68
CA ALA A 30 14.90 -12.50 -9.28
C ALA A 30 14.15 -11.41 -10.06
N SER A 31 13.02 -11.77 -10.66
CA SER A 31 12.13 -10.80 -11.29
C SER A 31 11.45 -9.91 -10.24
N LEU A 32 10.89 -8.77 -10.67
CA LEU A 32 10.12 -7.84 -9.83
C LEU A 32 8.95 -8.52 -9.08
N TYR A 33 8.46 -9.65 -9.58
CA TYR A 33 7.39 -10.45 -8.98
C TYR A 33 7.88 -11.62 -8.12
N ASN A 34 9.15 -11.59 -7.73
CA ASN A 34 9.73 -12.66 -6.95
C ASN A 34 9.40 -12.49 -5.46
N ASN A 35 8.63 -13.40 -4.92
CA ASN A 35 8.28 -13.46 -3.49
C ASN A 35 9.50 -13.56 -2.55
N ARG A 36 10.69 -13.88 -3.06
CA ARG A 36 11.92 -13.97 -2.24
C ARG A 36 12.30 -12.63 -1.62
N THR A 37 12.14 -11.52 -2.35
CA THR A 37 12.37 -10.18 -1.80
C THR A 37 11.42 -9.85 -0.65
N GLN A 38 10.15 -10.22 -0.78
CA GLN A 38 9.16 -10.04 0.28
C GLN A 38 9.45 -10.93 1.49
N LEU A 39 9.85 -12.20 1.25
CA LEU A 39 10.26 -13.13 2.32
C LEU A 39 11.53 -12.63 3.02
N HIS A 40 12.49 -12.12 2.27
CA HIS A 40 13.69 -11.51 2.83
C HIS A 40 13.34 -10.33 3.74
N ALA A 41 12.50 -9.40 3.29
CA ALA A 41 12.09 -8.25 4.10
C ALA A 41 11.46 -8.68 5.44
N ALA A 42 10.59 -9.69 5.44
CA ALA A 42 10.00 -10.20 6.66
C ALA A 42 11.03 -10.79 7.64
N ILE A 43 12.04 -11.51 7.13
CA ILE A 43 13.13 -12.08 7.93
C ILE A 43 14.05 -10.98 8.43
N GLU A 44 14.40 -10.01 7.59
CA GLU A 44 15.22 -8.86 7.96
C GLU A 44 14.58 -8.03 9.08
N PHE A 45 13.26 -7.83 9.05
CA PHE A 45 12.55 -7.18 10.16
C PHE A 45 12.73 -7.95 11.48
N ALA A 46 12.65 -9.27 11.44
CA ALA A 46 12.90 -10.10 12.62
C ALA A 46 14.36 -10.01 13.10
N CYS A 47 15.32 -10.00 12.19
CA CYS A 47 16.73 -9.81 12.52
C CYS A 47 16.97 -8.44 13.16
N LEU A 48 16.44 -7.37 12.59
CA LEU A 48 16.56 -6.02 13.15
C LEU A 48 15.93 -5.90 14.55
N ASP A 49 14.80 -6.56 14.77
CA ASP A 49 14.17 -6.62 16.11
C ASP A 49 15.07 -7.35 17.13
N ILE A 50 15.67 -8.49 16.74
CA ILE A 50 16.63 -9.23 17.56
C ILE A 50 17.86 -8.37 17.86
N ILE A 51 18.44 -7.73 16.84
CA ILE A 51 19.62 -6.84 16.99
C ILE A 51 19.31 -5.70 17.93
N GLY A 52 18.19 -5.01 17.71
CA GLY A 52 17.75 -3.91 18.57
C GLY A 52 17.60 -4.33 20.03
N LYS A 53 16.96 -5.47 20.29
CA LYS A 53 16.81 -6.05 21.63
C LYS A 53 18.16 -6.43 22.23
N LYS A 54 19.04 -7.03 21.46
CA LYS A 54 20.40 -7.40 21.91
C LYS A 54 21.24 -6.20 22.29
N LEU A 55 21.12 -5.10 21.53
CA LEU A 55 21.88 -3.86 21.77
C LEU A 55 21.18 -2.89 22.73
N GLY A 56 19.93 -3.16 23.14
CA GLY A 56 19.14 -2.28 23.98
C GLY A 56 18.71 -0.98 23.29
N VAL A 57 18.57 -0.97 21.97
CA VAL A 57 18.17 0.19 21.17
C VAL A 57 16.92 -0.11 20.32
N PRO A 58 16.07 0.89 20.04
CA PRO A 58 14.95 0.69 19.13
C PRO A 58 15.43 0.53 17.69
N VAL A 59 14.67 -0.20 16.87
CA VAL A 59 15.04 -0.49 15.47
C VAL A 59 15.33 0.77 14.66
N HIS A 60 14.59 1.86 14.87
CA HIS A 60 14.86 3.10 14.16
C HIS A 60 16.29 3.65 14.40
N ALA A 61 16.94 3.35 15.54
CA ALA A 61 18.33 3.75 15.79
C ALA A 61 19.30 2.99 14.86
N LEU A 62 18.97 1.73 14.48
CA LEU A 62 19.73 0.95 13.53
C LEU A 62 19.57 1.45 12.08
N LEU A 63 18.48 2.17 11.81
CA LEU A 63 18.12 2.69 10.49
C LEU A 63 18.46 4.19 10.29
N GLY A 64 19.35 4.74 11.13
CA GLY A 64 19.80 6.12 11.01
C GLY A 64 19.15 7.11 11.98
N GLY A 65 18.30 6.64 12.88
CA GLY A 65 17.71 7.44 13.94
C GLY A 65 16.27 7.87 13.69
N LYS A 66 15.70 8.53 14.69
CA LYS A 66 14.31 8.98 14.67
C LYS A 66 14.21 10.42 14.15
N LEU A 67 13.46 10.61 13.07
CA LEU A 67 13.20 11.93 12.49
C LEU A 67 11.91 12.57 13.03
N ARG A 68 10.91 11.76 13.37
CA ARG A 68 9.59 12.21 13.85
C ARG A 68 9.11 11.33 15.00
N ASP A 69 8.38 11.93 15.96
CA ASP A 69 7.74 11.21 17.05
C ASP A 69 6.39 10.60 16.65
N ARG A 70 5.74 11.22 15.65
CA ARG A 70 4.43 10.79 15.13
C ARG A 70 4.42 10.80 13.63
N VAL A 71 3.80 9.79 13.03
CA VAL A 71 3.59 9.65 11.60
C VAL A 71 2.09 9.54 11.34
N ALA A 72 1.57 10.42 10.48
CA ALA A 72 0.18 10.34 10.05
C ALA A 72 0.00 9.18 9.08
N PHE A 73 -1.07 8.41 9.28
CA PHE A 73 -1.46 7.33 8.39
C PHE A 73 -2.74 7.69 7.64
N ALA A 74 -2.87 7.16 6.42
CA ALA A 74 -4.11 7.20 5.66
C ALA A 74 -4.95 5.95 5.96
N SER A 75 -6.28 6.08 5.90
CA SER A 75 -7.14 4.91 5.81
C SER A 75 -6.93 4.23 4.46
N TYR A 76 -7.03 2.91 4.45
CA TYR A 76 -6.91 2.13 3.23
C TYR A 76 -8.25 1.45 2.93
N LEU A 77 -8.92 1.92 1.87
CA LEU A 77 -10.26 1.48 1.49
C LEU A 77 -10.14 0.41 0.41
N PHE A 78 -10.59 -0.80 0.74
CA PHE A 78 -10.63 -1.93 -0.18
C PHE A 78 -12.07 -2.31 -0.49
N TYR A 79 -12.32 -2.65 -1.74
CA TYR A 79 -13.49 -3.43 -2.08
C TYR A 79 -13.34 -4.86 -1.53
N ARG A 80 -14.41 -5.38 -0.96
CA ARG A 80 -14.41 -6.75 -0.41
C ARG A 80 -15.82 -7.33 -0.41
N TYR A 81 -15.89 -8.65 -0.46
CA TYR A 81 -17.09 -9.40 -0.11
C TYR A 81 -17.26 -9.47 1.40
N ALA A 82 -18.47 -9.79 1.85
CA ALA A 82 -18.70 -10.11 3.25
C ALA A 82 -17.88 -11.34 3.65
N ASP A 83 -17.29 -11.28 4.83
CA ASP A 83 -16.53 -12.40 5.41
C ASP A 83 -17.18 -12.81 6.75
N PRO A 84 -18.03 -13.86 6.74
CA PRO A 84 -18.71 -14.33 7.96
C PRO A 84 -17.73 -14.81 9.04
N ALA A 85 -16.56 -15.32 8.66
CA ALA A 85 -15.57 -15.85 9.61
C ALA A 85 -14.95 -14.76 10.48
N THR A 86 -14.81 -13.53 9.92
CA THR A 86 -14.25 -12.38 10.66
C THR A 86 -15.31 -11.35 11.05
N GLY A 87 -16.57 -11.55 10.67
CA GLY A 87 -17.66 -10.60 10.89
C GLY A 87 -17.55 -9.32 10.05
N ARG A 88 -16.65 -9.29 9.04
CA ARG A 88 -16.48 -8.13 8.16
C ARG A 88 -17.60 -8.06 7.14
N GLY A 89 -18.29 -6.93 7.09
CA GLY A 89 -19.31 -6.65 6.08
C GLY A 89 -18.75 -6.44 4.67
N GLU A 90 -19.63 -6.51 3.69
CA GLU A 90 -19.33 -6.21 2.29
C GLU A 90 -19.04 -4.72 2.08
N VAL A 91 -18.12 -4.41 1.15
CA VAL A 91 -17.80 -3.05 0.71
C VAL A 91 -17.62 -3.06 -0.80
N ARG A 92 -18.69 -2.74 -1.55
CA ARG A 92 -18.71 -2.77 -3.02
C ARG A 92 -19.47 -1.62 -3.66
N THR A 93 -20.42 -1.00 -2.92
CA THR A 93 -21.21 0.14 -3.42
C THR A 93 -20.65 1.47 -2.91
N LEU A 94 -21.18 2.58 -3.46
CA LEU A 94 -20.84 3.93 -3.04
C LEU A 94 -21.15 4.15 -1.55
N GLU A 95 -22.31 3.70 -1.11
CA GLU A 95 -22.76 3.84 0.27
C GLU A 95 -21.88 3.05 1.22
N GLN A 96 -21.52 1.83 0.83
CA GLN A 96 -20.69 0.94 1.64
C GLN A 96 -19.25 1.46 1.77
N ILE A 97 -18.64 1.99 0.69
CA ILE A 97 -17.29 2.54 0.75
C ILE A 97 -17.24 3.81 1.60
N VAL A 98 -18.25 4.67 1.49
CA VAL A 98 -18.37 5.88 2.33
C VAL A 98 -18.58 5.52 3.80
N ALA A 99 -19.45 4.55 4.08
CA ALA A 99 -19.68 4.06 5.45
C ALA A 99 -18.39 3.51 6.05
N HIS A 100 -17.63 2.71 5.27
CA HIS A 100 -16.35 2.16 5.70
C HIS A 100 -15.29 3.25 5.95
N ALA A 101 -15.21 4.28 5.10
CA ALA A 101 -14.32 5.42 5.33
C ALA A 101 -14.65 6.16 6.64
N ARG A 102 -15.94 6.40 6.89
CA ARG A 102 -16.42 7.02 8.14
C ARG A 102 -16.10 6.18 9.38
N GLU A 103 -16.30 4.87 9.29
CA GLU A 103 -15.94 3.92 10.37
C GLU A 103 -14.45 4.02 10.71
N LEU A 104 -13.59 3.94 9.70
CA LEU A 104 -12.13 4.01 9.89
C LEU A 104 -11.69 5.36 10.46
N LYS A 105 -12.28 6.46 9.99
CA LYS A 105 -12.03 7.79 10.55
C LYS A 105 -12.47 7.88 12.01
N ALA A 106 -13.68 7.45 12.34
CA ALA A 106 -14.19 7.49 13.70
C ALA A 106 -13.35 6.65 14.66
N LYS A 107 -12.87 5.50 14.19
CA LYS A 107 -12.08 4.56 15.01
C LYS A 107 -10.62 4.97 15.19
N HIS A 108 -10.00 5.56 14.16
CA HIS A 108 -8.56 5.77 14.12
C HIS A 108 -8.13 7.23 13.89
N GLY A 109 -9.05 8.14 13.58
CA GLY A 109 -8.78 9.55 13.38
C GLY A 109 -8.04 9.88 12.07
N PHE A 110 -8.16 9.02 11.04
CA PHE A 110 -7.56 9.30 9.72
C PHE A 110 -8.10 10.60 9.11
N THR A 111 -7.19 11.35 8.50
CA THR A 111 -7.47 12.62 7.78
C THR A 111 -7.12 12.54 6.30
N SER A 112 -6.74 11.37 5.83
CA SER A 112 -6.58 11.07 4.41
C SER A 112 -7.01 9.64 4.12
N HIS A 113 -7.45 9.38 2.88
CA HIS A 113 -8.08 8.13 2.49
C HIS A 113 -7.53 7.65 1.16
N LYS A 114 -7.09 6.39 1.08
CA LYS A 114 -6.61 5.75 -0.15
C LYS A 114 -7.64 4.71 -0.61
N LEU A 115 -8.23 4.92 -1.79
CA LEU A 115 -9.05 3.91 -2.44
C LEU A 115 -8.18 3.00 -3.29
N LYS A 116 -8.20 1.71 -3.00
CA LYS A 116 -7.58 0.68 -3.83
C LYS A 116 -8.52 0.29 -4.95
N GLY A 117 -8.14 0.66 -6.16
CA GLY A 117 -8.90 0.42 -7.38
C GLY A 117 -8.42 -0.79 -8.19
N GLY A 118 -8.86 -0.85 -9.45
CA GLY A 118 -8.56 -1.95 -10.36
C GLY A 118 -9.42 -3.19 -10.15
N VAL A 119 -10.57 -3.05 -9.47
CA VAL A 119 -11.50 -4.14 -9.13
C VAL A 119 -12.81 -4.02 -9.90
N PHE A 120 -13.29 -2.80 -10.07
CA PHE A 120 -14.54 -2.48 -10.77
C PHE A 120 -14.27 -1.65 -12.03
N PRO A 121 -15.27 -1.50 -12.92
CA PRO A 121 -15.15 -0.56 -14.03
C PRO A 121 -14.76 0.85 -13.55
N PRO A 122 -13.90 1.58 -14.30
CA PRO A 122 -13.37 2.87 -13.88
C PRO A 122 -14.44 3.90 -13.48
N ALA A 123 -15.59 3.91 -14.17
CA ALA A 123 -16.70 4.79 -13.85
C ALA A 123 -17.30 4.54 -12.47
N HIS A 124 -17.40 3.27 -12.04
CA HIS A 124 -17.88 2.92 -10.70
C HIS A 124 -16.87 3.36 -9.63
N GLU A 125 -15.58 3.11 -9.85
CA GLU A 125 -14.54 3.47 -8.91
C GLU A 125 -14.37 4.99 -8.79
N LEU A 126 -14.52 5.72 -9.91
CA LEU A 126 -14.57 7.19 -9.90
C LEU A 126 -15.75 7.70 -9.07
N ALA A 127 -16.94 7.13 -9.23
CA ALA A 127 -18.11 7.49 -8.45
C ALA A 127 -17.88 7.22 -6.95
N CYS A 128 -17.29 6.08 -6.59
CA CYS A 128 -16.91 5.75 -5.22
C CYS A 128 -15.88 6.75 -4.65
N TYR A 129 -14.86 7.08 -5.42
CA TYR A 129 -13.81 8.01 -5.01
C TYR A 129 -14.39 9.40 -4.73
N ARG A 130 -15.21 9.93 -5.64
CA ARG A 130 -15.88 11.23 -5.48
C ARG A 130 -16.86 11.22 -4.29
N ALA A 131 -17.59 10.11 -4.08
CA ALA A 131 -18.48 9.97 -2.94
C ALA A 131 -17.75 10.03 -1.59
N VAL A 132 -16.57 9.39 -1.48
CA VAL A 132 -15.74 9.49 -0.29
C VAL A 132 -15.23 10.92 -0.10
N ALA A 133 -14.71 11.57 -1.16
CA ALA A 133 -14.25 12.96 -1.08
C ALA A 133 -15.36 13.94 -0.64
N GLN A 134 -16.58 13.77 -1.15
CA GLN A 134 -17.74 14.55 -0.74
C GLN A 134 -18.13 14.30 0.73
N ALA A 135 -18.03 13.06 1.19
CA ALA A 135 -18.34 12.68 2.56
C ALA A 135 -17.29 13.11 3.59
N MET A 136 -16.07 13.43 3.13
CA MET A 136 -14.89 13.81 3.92
C MET A 136 -14.29 15.13 3.40
N PRO A 137 -15.04 16.24 3.49
CA PRO A 137 -14.60 17.50 2.89
C PRO A 137 -13.31 18.01 3.50
N GLY A 138 -12.36 18.40 2.65
CA GLY A 138 -11.05 18.92 3.05
C GLY A 138 -10.01 17.86 3.44
N GLU A 139 -10.35 16.57 3.43
CA GLU A 139 -9.40 15.48 3.67
C GLU A 139 -8.67 15.07 2.39
N GLY A 140 -7.43 14.56 2.53
CA GLY A 140 -6.63 14.12 1.39
C GLY A 140 -7.16 12.82 0.78
N MET A 141 -7.22 12.76 -0.53
CA MET A 141 -7.64 11.59 -1.27
C MET A 141 -6.47 10.99 -2.06
N ARG A 142 -6.48 9.67 -2.19
CA ARG A 142 -5.49 8.90 -2.96
C ARG A 142 -6.18 7.78 -3.72
N TYR A 143 -5.78 7.57 -4.96
CA TYR A 143 -6.29 6.46 -5.76
C TYR A 143 -5.14 5.64 -6.33
N ASP A 144 -5.28 4.31 -6.29
CA ASP A 144 -4.26 3.38 -6.73
C ASP A 144 -4.89 2.12 -7.35
N PRO A 145 -5.00 2.07 -8.68
CA PRO A 145 -5.49 0.90 -9.41
C PRO A 145 -4.41 -0.12 -9.76
N ASN A 146 -3.15 0.05 -9.35
CA ASN A 146 -2.01 -0.82 -9.67
C ASN A 146 -1.82 -1.13 -11.17
N GLY A 147 -1.88 -0.11 -12.00
CA GLY A 147 -1.66 -0.24 -13.44
C GLY A 147 -2.81 -0.88 -14.20
N ALA A 148 -3.99 -0.98 -13.60
CA ALA A 148 -5.13 -1.69 -14.18
C ALA A 148 -5.92 -0.89 -15.21
N LEU A 149 -5.73 0.44 -15.29
CA LEU A 149 -6.49 1.26 -16.23
C LEU A 149 -5.86 1.24 -17.63
N SER A 150 -6.72 1.37 -18.66
CA SER A 150 -6.25 1.78 -19.97
C SER A 150 -5.72 3.22 -19.90
N PHE A 151 -4.93 3.65 -20.90
CA PHE A 151 -4.42 5.03 -20.92
C PHE A 151 -5.57 6.05 -20.97
N ASP A 152 -6.57 5.79 -21.80
CA ASP A 152 -7.73 6.68 -21.95
C ASP A 152 -8.57 6.75 -20.68
N ASP A 153 -8.80 5.61 -20.01
CA ASP A 153 -9.48 5.58 -18.70
C ASP A 153 -8.69 6.34 -17.63
N ALA A 154 -7.36 6.22 -17.65
CA ALA A 154 -6.50 6.93 -16.71
C ALA A 154 -6.53 8.44 -16.93
N VAL A 155 -6.53 8.91 -18.18
CA VAL A 155 -6.72 10.33 -18.51
C VAL A 155 -8.08 10.81 -18.01
N HIS A 156 -9.15 10.09 -18.38
CA HIS A 156 -10.51 10.44 -17.99
C HIS A 156 -10.70 10.50 -16.47
N PHE A 157 -10.21 9.47 -15.77
CA PHE A 157 -10.30 9.40 -14.31
C PHE A 157 -9.50 10.55 -13.66
N GLY A 158 -8.25 10.74 -14.10
CA GLY A 158 -7.39 11.79 -13.56
C GLY A 158 -8.00 13.18 -13.72
N GLN A 159 -8.48 13.53 -14.92
CA GLN A 159 -9.17 14.80 -15.18
C GLN A 159 -10.44 14.97 -14.34
N ALA A 160 -11.18 13.88 -14.14
CA ALA A 160 -12.42 13.89 -13.36
C ALA A 160 -12.21 14.08 -11.85
N ILE A 161 -10.99 14.02 -11.35
CA ILE A 161 -10.67 14.22 -9.93
C ILE A 161 -9.82 15.48 -9.66
N GLU A 162 -9.45 16.26 -10.69
CA GLU A 162 -8.60 17.46 -10.53
C GLU A 162 -9.19 18.53 -9.61
N ASP A 163 -10.51 18.58 -9.48
CA ASP A 163 -11.24 19.48 -8.57
C ASP A 163 -11.19 19.06 -7.10
N LEU A 164 -10.67 17.86 -6.82
CA LEU A 164 -10.62 17.31 -5.47
C LEU A 164 -9.25 17.55 -4.83
N ARG A 165 -9.19 17.44 -3.49
CA ARG A 165 -7.93 17.46 -2.78
C ARG A 165 -7.24 16.10 -2.90
N ASN A 166 -6.47 15.92 -3.98
CA ASN A 166 -5.70 14.70 -4.20
C ASN A 166 -4.28 14.86 -3.63
N ASP A 167 -3.85 13.87 -2.82
CA ASP A 167 -2.46 13.78 -2.39
C ASP A 167 -1.60 13.19 -3.51
N TYR A 168 -2.13 12.15 -4.20
CA TYR A 168 -1.51 11.55 -5.38
C TYR A 168 -2.47 10.60 -6.12
N TYR A 169 -2.13 10.35 -7.39
CA TYR A 169 -2.73 9.37 -8.28
C TYR A 169 -1.65 8.32 -8.60
N GLU A 170 -1.71 7.16 -7.91
CA GLU A 170 -0.66 6.15 -7.92
C GLU A 170 -0.91 5.11 -9.01
N ASP A 171 0.14 4.82 -9.78
CA ASP A 171 0.17 3.74 -10.79
C ASP A 171 -1.14 3.55 -11.56
N PRO A 172 -1.72 4.59 -12.20
CA PRO A 172 -2.97 4.43 -12.95
C PRO A 172 -2.81 3.49 -14.15
N VAL A 173 -1.67 3.53 -14.81
CA VAL A 173 -1.33 2.72 -15.99
C VAL A 173 -0.05 1.94 -15.77
N PHE A 174 0.09 0.80 -16.43
CA PHE A 174 1.25 -0.05 -16.28
C PHE A 174 2.46 0.49 -17.07
N GLY A 175 3.58 0.68 -16.39
CA GLY A 175 4.88 1.01 -16.98
C GLY A 175 5.23 2.50 -16.96
N ILE A 176 6.55 2.78 -17.00
CA ILE A 176 7.11 4.13 -16.84
C ILE A 176 6.74 5.05 -18.03
N ALA A 177 6.78 4.55 -19.26
CA ALA A 177 6.53 5.37 -20.44
C ALA A 177 5.08 5.88 -20.52
N PRO A 178 4.02 5.03 -20.32
CA PRO A 178 2.65 5.51 -20.20
C PRO A 178 2.43 6.44 -18.99
N MET A 179 3.04 6.15 -17.84
CA MET A 179 2.96 7.01 -16.66
C MET A 179 3.53 8.41 -16.95
N ARG A 180 4.65 8.48 -17.66
CA ARG A 180 5.23 9.76 -18.09
C ARG A 180 4.31 10.51 -19.04
N ALA A 181 3.77 9.83 -20.05
CA ALA A 181 2.86 10.45 -21.02
C ALA A 181 1.57 10.96 -20.37
N LEU A 182 1.06 10.26 -19.36
CA LEU A 182 -0.16 10.67 -18.64
C LEU A 182 -0.04 12.06 -18.00
N ARG A 183 1.16 12.46 -17.57
CA ARG A 183 1.41 13.78 -16.96
C ARG A 183 1.14 14.96 -17.90
N ASP A 184 1.09 14.73 -19.20
CA ASP A 184 0.76 15.77 -20.18
C ASP A 184 -0.76 16.04 -20.24
N PHE A 185 -1.59 15.17 -19.67
CA PHE A 185 -3.05 15.21 -19.73
C PHE A 185 -3.73 15.43 -18.37
N VAL A 186 -3.04 15.14 -17.26
CA VAL A 186 -3.58 15.20 -15.91
C VAL A 186 -2.64 16.04 -15.03
N ARG A 187 -3.22 16.93 -14.21
CA ARG A 187 -2.50 17.87 -13.33
C ARG A 187 -2.47 17.43 -11.88
#